data_76529acfb8c3165c514ecfdfe2bd5c79
#
_entry.id   76529acfb8c3165c514ecfdfe2bd5c79
#
_cell.length_a   1.000
_cell.length_b   1.000
_cell.length_c   1.000
_cell.angle_alpha   90.00
_cell.angle_beta   90.00
_cell.angle_gamma   90.00
#
_symmetry.space_group_name_H-M   'P 1'
#
loop_
_entity.id
_entity.type
_entity.pdbx_description
1 polymer ?
#
loop_
_entity_poly.entity_id
_entity_poly.type
_entity_poly.pdbx_seq_one_letter_code
_entity_poly.pdbx_strand_id
1 'polypeptide(L)'
;MKQSLITLLLFWSINVFAQQTYDIVIVGGTPGGLTTALAAAKLGKTSVILERTQHIGGLPSNGLGATDIVTRAATTGLFREFTCRIKDYYKKKYGVTSTQYQRCD
;
A
#
# COMPACT_ATOMS: atom_id res chain seq x y z
N MET A 1 30.92 -38.87 -23.57
CA MET A 1 29.81 -38.99 -22.60
C MET A 1 30.09 -38.36 -21.23
N LYS A 2 31.25 -38.52 -20.61
CA LYS A 2 31.58 -37.94 -19.29
C LYS A 2 31.66 -36.40 -19.30
N GLN A 3 32.19 -35.81 -20.36
CA GLN A 3 32.30 -34.33 -20.50
C GLN A 3 30.93 -33.64 -20.68
N SER A 4 29.99 -34.25 -21.40
CA SER A 4 28.62 -33.70 -21.59
C SER A 4 27.83 -33.71 -20.30
N LEU A 5 28.04 -34.65 -19.39
CA LEU A 5 27.37 -34.73 -18.09
C LEU A 5 27.83 -33.62 -17.15
N ILE A 6 29.13 -33.31 -17.17
CA ILE A 6 29.71 -32.23 -16.34
C ILE A 6 29.23 -30.88 -16.80
N THR A 7 29.07 -30.66 -18.10
CA THR A 7 28.54 -29.42 -18.65
C THR A 7 27.06 -29.22 -18.27
N LEU A 8 26.27 -30.29 -18.26
CA LEU A 8 24.85 -30.23 -17.86
C LEU A 8 24.68 -29.94 -16.38
N LEU A 9 25.55 -30.45 -15.51
CA LEU A 9 25.54 -30.18 -14.08
C LEU A 9 25.92 -28.74 -13.72
N LEU A 10 26.83 -28.12 -14.51
CA LEU A 10 27.22 -26.72 -14.33
C LEU A 10 26.08 -25.74 -14.70
N PHE A 11 25.21 -26.08 -15.65
CA PHE A 11 24.07 -25.25 -16.01
C PHE A 11 22.94 -25.29 -14.98
N TRP A 12 22.87 -26.29 -14.12
CA TRP A 12 21.79 -26.42 -13.13
C TRP A 12 22.05 -25.68 -11.82
N SER A 13 23.24 -25.17 -11.60
CA SER A 13 23.64 -24.50 -10.37
C SER A 13 23.46 -22.98 -10.37
N ILE A 14 22.89 -22.36 -11.43
CA ILE A 14 22.66 -20.91 -11.48
C ILE A 14 21.24 -20.59 -11.03
N ASN A 15 20.85 -21.01 -9.82
CA ASN A 15 19.74 -20.39 -9.13
C ASN A 15 20.27 -19.15 -8.38
N VAL A 16 20.48 -18.06 -9.10
CA VAL A 16 20.75 -16.77 -8.48
C VAL A 16 19.43 -16.28 -7.91
N PHE A 17 19.20 -16.54 -6.63
CA PHE A 17 18.15 -15.85 -5.89
C PHE A 17 18.53 -14.36 -5.86
N ALA A 18 17.87 -13.57 -6.70
CA ALA A 18 18.00 -12.12 -6.63
C ALA A 18 17.39 -11.67 -5.29
N GLN A 19 18.24 -11.36 -4.33
CA GLN A 19 17.82 -10.80 -3.06
C GLN A 19 17.32 -9.37 -3.33
N GLN A 20 16.03 -9.13 -3.11
CA GLN A 20 15.49 -7.78 -3.18
C GLN A 20 15.87 -7.02 -1.90
N THR A 21 16.45 -5.85 -2.07
CA THR A 21 16.80 -4.95 -0.97
C THR A 21 15.86 -3.75 -0.94
N TYR A 22 15.46 -3.36 0.25
CA TYR A 22 14.61 -2.20 0.49
C TYR A 22 15.24 -1.31 1.55
N ASP A 23 15.06 0.01 1.43
CA ASP A 23 15.52 0.97 2.45
C ASP A 23 14.73 0.77 3.77
N ILE A 24 13.45 0.41 3.68
CA ILE A 24 12.55 0.30 4.83
C ILE A 24 11.70 -0.97 4.71
N VAL A 25 11.66 -1.74 5.79
CA VAL A 25 10.73 -2.87 5.95
C VAL A 25 9.66 -2.49 6.96
N ILE A 26 8.39 -2.56 6.57
CA ILE A 26 7.24 -2.17 7.39
C ILE A 26 6.46 -3.44 7.71
N VAL A 27 6.24 -3.70 8.99
CA VAL A 27 5.44 -4.84 9.44
C VAL A 27 4.03 -4.38 9.76
N GLY A 28 3.08 -4.87 8.97
CA GLY A 28 1.66 -4.55 9.06
C GLY A 28 1.18 -3.52 8.04
N GLY A 29 0.20 -3.90 7.23
CA GLY A 29 -0.50 -3.04 6.26
C GLY A 29 -1.57 -2.15 6.91
N THR A 30 -1.32 -1.67 8.13
CA THR A 30 -2.20 -0.74 8.85
C THR A 30 -2.16 0.66 8.23
N PRO A 31 -3.06 1.59 8.61
CA PRO A 31 -2.97 2.98 8.16
C PRO A 31 -1.60 3.61 8.45
N GLY A 32 -1.01 3.30 9.62
CA GLY A 32 0.34 3.74 9.97
C GLY A 32 1.41 3.16 9.04
N GLY A 33 1.34 1.88 8.74
CA GLY A 33 2.26 1.22 7.79
C GLY A 33 2.16 1.80 6.38
N LEU A 34 0.93 2.02 5.90
CA LEU A 34 0.69 2.62 4.58
C LEU A 34 1.19 4.07 4.50
N THR A 35 0.94 4.88 5.53
CA THR A 35 1.42 6.27 5.56
C THR A 35 2.94 6.34 5.66
N THR A 36 3.58 5.39 6.36
CA THR A 36 5.05 5.26 6.41
C THR A 36 5.61 4.95 5.02
N ALA A 37 5.02 3.99 4.30
CA ALA A 37 5.44 3.66 2.93
C ALA A 37 5.29 4.86 1.97
N LEU A 38 4.15 5.57 2.06
CA LEU A 38 3.91 6.77 1.25
C LEU A 38 4.89 7.90 1.58
N ALA A 39 5.21 8.11 2.85
CA ALA A 39 6.21 9.09 3.27
C ALA A 39 7.60 8.71 2.77
N ALA A 40 7.98 7.44 2.86
CA ALA A 40 9.24 6.92 2.32
C ALA A 40 9.34 7.17 0.80
N ALA A 41 8.28 6.85 0.05
CA ALA A 41 8.24 7.08 -1.39
C ALA A 41 8.37 8.56 -1.76
N LYS A 42 7.74 9.47 -1.00
CA LYS A 42 7.90 10.93 -1.18
C LYS A 42 9.34 11.40 -0.96
N LEU A 43 10.11 10.66 -0.17
CA LEU A 43 11.54 10.92 0.08
C LEU A 43 12.47 10.13 -0.87
N GLY A 44 11.93 9.50 -1.92
CA GLY A 44 12.69 8.69 -2.87
C GLY A 44 13.23 7.39 -2.29
N LYS A 45 12.66 6.88 -1.19
CA LYS A 45 13.05 5.65 -0.53
C LYS A 45 12.19 4.48 -0.98
N THR A 46 12.81 3.30 -1.10
CA THR A 46 12.11 2.05 -1.37
C THR A 46 11.62 1.43 -0.07
N SER A 47 10.41 0.88 -0.08
CA SER A 47 9.86 0.18 1.07
C SER A 47 9.09 -1.06 0.68
N VAL A 48 9.03 -2.02 1.60
CA VAL A 48 8.18 -3.21 1.50
C VAL A 48 7.29 -3.29 2.73
N ILE A 49 6.02 -3.64 2.50
CA ILE A 49 5.06 -3.88 3.58
C ILE A 49 4.85 -5.39 3.69
N LEU A 50 5.09 -5.91 4.88
CA LEU A 50 4.83 -7.29 5.23
C LEU A 50 3.48 -7.35 5.96
N GLU A 51 2.45 -7.85 5.28
CA GLU A 51 1.12 -8.00 5.86
C GLU A 51 0.80 -9.49 6.03
N ARG A 52 0.26 -9.85 7.18
CA ARG A 52 -0.10 -11.22 7.52
C ARG A 52 -1.38 -11.69 6.81
N THR A 53 -2.28 -10.75 6.53
CA THR A 53 -3.56 -11.03 5.90
C THR A 53 -3.52 -10.66 4.42
N GLN A 54 -4.58 -11.01 3.68
CA GLN A 54 -4.73 -10.59 2.29
C GLN A 54 -5.36 -9.19 2.16
N HIS A 55 -5.47 -8.45 3.27
CA HIS A 55 -6.17 -7.19 3.33
C HIS A 55 -5.32 -6.12 4.01
N ILE A 56 -5.16 -4.98 3.35
CA ILE A 56 -4.42 -3.82 3.87
C ILE A 56 -5.36 -2.67 4.21
N GLY A 57 -4.89 -1.73 5.03
CA GLY A 57 -5.64 -0.53 5.41
C GLY A 57 -6.25 -0.61 6.80
N GLY A 58 -6.16 -1.76 7.47
CA GLY A 58 -6.66 -1.94 8.83
C GLY A 58 -8.17 -1.68 8.95
N LEU A 59 -8.60 -1.13 10.07
CA LEU A 59 -10.00 -0.89 10.38
C LEU A 59 -10.74 -0.01 9.36
N PRO A 60 -10.17 1.10 8.86
CA PRO A 60 -10.83 1.93 7.85
C PRO A 60 -11.19 1.22 6.54
N SER A 61 -10.47 0.16 6.18
CA SER A 61 -10.77 -0.63 4.99
C SER A 61 -11.50 -1.93 5.29
N ASN A 62 -11.73 -2.24 6.57
CA ASN A 62 -12.31 -3.49 7.07
C ASN A 62 -13.70 -3.30 7.69
N GLY A 63 -14.52 -2.42 7.11
CA GLY A 63 -15.92 -2.28 7.49
C GLY A 63 -16.21 -1.19 8.54
N LEU A 64 -15.26 -0.31 8.85
CA LEU A 64 -15.57 0.89 9.62
C LEU A 64 -16.53 1.78 8.82
N GLY A 65 -17.77 1.90 9.28
CA GLY A 65 -18.82 2.65 8.57
C GLY A 65 -18.70 4.17 8.71
N ALA A 66 -18.11 4.64 9.81
CA ALA A 66 -17.89 6.05 10.07
C ALA A 66 -16.61 6.25 10.89
N THR A 67 -15.98 7.40 10.75
CA THR A 67 -14.85 7.82 11.58
C THR A 67 -15.36 8.75 12.69
N ASP A 68 -14.89 8.54 13.93
CA ASP A 68 -15.27 9.37 15.08
C ASP A 68 -14.52 10.71 15.13
N ILE A 69 -14.34 11.34 13.98
CA ILE A 69 -13.65 12.62 13.88
C ILE A 69 -14.64 13.75 14.00
N VAL A 70 -14.71 14.34 15.20
CA VAL A 70 -15.61 15.45 15.50
C VAL A 70 -15.17 16.74 14.78
N THR A 71 -13.87 17.02 14.78
CA THR A 71 -13.33 18.25 14.19
C THR A 71 -12.59 17.95 12.88
N ARG A 72 -13.31 17.93 11.78
CA ARG A 72 -12.73 17.60 10.45
C ARG A 72 -11.61 18.55 10.02
N ALA A 73 -11.71 19.83 10.39
CA ALA A 73 -10.67 20.83 10.10
C ALA A 73 -9.33 20.54 10.78
N ALA A 74 -9.31 19.71 11.84
CA ALA A 74 -8.08 19.30 12.51
C ALA A 74 -7.34 18.17 11.77
N THR A 75 -7.96 17.55 10.76
CA THR A 75 -7.28 16.52 9.97
C THR A 75 -6.26 17.14 9.04
N THR A 76 -5.03 16.62 9.08
CA THR A 76 -3.90 17.15 8.30
C THR A 76 -3.08 16.02 7.66
N GLY A 77 -2.04 16.40 6.92
CA GLY A 77 -1.05 15.47 6.37
C GLY A 77 -1.65 14.43 5.40
N LEU A 78 -1.08 13.24 5.42
CA LEU A 78 -1.44 12.15 4.51
C LEU A 78 -2.89 11.67 4.69
N PHE A 79 -3.44 11.76 5.90
CA PHE A 79 -4.83 11.39 6.13
C PHE A 79 -5.79 12.35 5.42
N ARG A 80 -5.53 13.65 5.48
CA ARG A 80 -6.32 14.64 4.71
C ARG A 80 -6.19 14.41 3.20
N GLU A 81 -4.97 14.16 2.71
CA GLU A 81 -4.75 13.82 1.30
C GLU A 81 -5.59 12.61 0.87
N PHE A 82 -5.62 11.56 1.70
CA PHE A 82 -6.39 10.35 1.46
C PHE A 82 -7.90 10.65 1.39
N THR A 83 -8.47 11.37 2.35
CA THR A 83 -9.90 11.71 2.36
C THR A 83 -10.29 12.58 1.16
N CYS A 84 -9.45 13.54 0.78
CA CYS A 84 -9.68 14.34 -0.44
C CYS A 84 -9.69 13.48 -1.70
N ARG A 85 -8.77 12.53 -1.83
CA ARG A 85 -8.72 11.60 -2.97
C ARG A 85 -9.96 10.70 -3.04
N ILE A 86 -10.48 10.26 -1.89
CA ILE A 86 -11.73 9.50 -1.83
C ILE A 86 -12.88 10.36 -2.34
N LYS A 87 -13.02 11.60 -1.85
CA LYS A 87 -14.06 12.52 -2.29
C LYS A 87 -13.98 12.79 -3.80
N ASP A 88 -12.79 13.00 -4.33
CA ASP A 88 -12.56 13.15 -5.78
C ASP A 88 -12.92 11.91 -6.60
N TYR A 89 -12.63 10.72 -6.07
CA TYR A 89 -13.03 9.46 -6.71
C TYR A 89 -14.56 9.37 -6.82
N TYR A 90 -15.29 9.63 -5.74
CA TYR A 90 -16.74 9.59 -5.76
C TYR A 90 -17.35 10.67 -6.65
N LYS A 91 -16.77 11.88 -6.66
CA LYS A 91 -17.12 12.94 -7.58
C LYS A 91 -17.02 12.53 -9.03
N LYS A 92 -15.87 11.93 -9.42
CA LYS A 92 -15.62 11.49 -10.79
C LYS A 92 -16.52 10.32 -11.20
N LYS A 93 -16.75 9.37 -10.29
CA LYS A 93 -17.47 8.14 -10.58
C LYS A 93 -18.99 8.30 -10.59
N TYR A 94 -19.52 9.09 -9.69
CA TYR A 94 -20.97 9.18 -9.47
C TYR A 94 -21.56 10.57 -9.70
N GLY A 95 -20.74 11.61 -9.82
CA GLY A 95 -21.16 12.99 -9.97
C GLY A 95 -21.48 13.67 -8.64
N VAL A 96 -21.47 15.02 -8.65
CA VAL A 96 -21.63 15.85 -7.44
C VAL A 96 -23.02 15.80 -6.82
N THR A 97 -24.04 15.42 -7.58
CA THR A 97 -25.44 15.32 -7.14
C THR A 97 -25.79 13.94 -6.58
N SER A 98 -24.88 12.97 -6.67
CA SER A 98 -25.15 11.62 -6.21
C SER A 98 -25.15 11.50 -4.69
N THR A 99 -25.98 10.61 -4.16
CA THR A 99 -26.02 10.30 -2.72
C THR A 99 -24.67 9.81 -2.21
N GLN A 100 -23.92 9.07 -3.05
CA GLN A 100 -22.59 8.56 -2.72
C GLN A 100 -21.60 9.70 -2.50
N TYR A 101 -21.60 10.72 -3.36
CA TYR A 101 -20.74 11.89 -3.19
C TYR A 101 -21.17 12.75 -2.00
N GLN A 102 -22.48 12.97 -1.83
CA GLN A 102 -23.00 13.80 -0.74
C GLN A 102 -22.73 13.22 0.66
N ARG A 103 -22.58 11.89 0.77
CA ARG A 103 -22.22 11.20 2.01
C ARG A 103 -20.71 11.07 2.25
N CYS A 104 -19.88 11.52 1.31
CA CYS A 104 -18.42 11.56 1.42
C CYS A 104 -17.90 12.80 2.17
N ASP A 105 -18.59 13.22 3.22
CA ASP A 105 -18.17 14.36 4.03
C ASP A 105 -17.47 13.95 5.30
#